data_e7c9818031ff0c674cdcbefbb9d2c90a
#
_entry.id   e7c9818031ff0c674cdcbefbb9d2c90a
#
_cell.length_a   1.000
_cell.length_b   1.000
_cell.length_c   1.000
_cell.angle_alpha   90.00
_cell.angle_beta   90.00
_cell.angle_gamma   90.00
#
_symmetry.space_group_name_H-M   'P 1'
#
loop_
_entity.id
_entity.type
_entity.pdbx_description
1 polymer ?
#
loop_
_entity_poly.entity_id
_entity_poly.type
_entity_poly.pdbx_seq_one_letter_code
_entity_poly.pdbx_strand_id
1 'polypeptide(L)' 'MKKGLMKICRKCGRMVDIITLGIYRKVVVDAVPYYVAPDPEGEQFLRIDGTKIQAKEMPFEKEGTEPAYKPHRCPK' A
#
# COMPACT_ATOMS: atom_id res chain seq x y z
N MET A 1 15.87 -10.86 -8.09
CA MET A 1 15.21 -10.57 -8.19
C MET A 1 14.74 -9.40 -8.18
N LYS A 2 14.14 -8.83 -8.36
CA LYS A 2 13.81 -7.75 -8.39
C LYS A 2 12.68 -7.50 -7.84
N LYS A 3 12.40 -6.82 -7.28
CA LYS A 3 11.49 -6.56 -6.74
C LYS A 3 10.77 -5.50 -7.10
N GLY A 4 9.84 -5.07 -6.68
CA GLY A 4 8.98 -4.06 -7.05
C GLY A 4 9.71 -2.93 -7.69
N LEU A 5 9.20 -2.39 -8.71
CA LEU A 5 9.84 -1.30 -9.39
C LEU A 5 9.21 -0.04 -8.92
N MET A 6 9.93 0.72 -8.12
CA MET A 6 9.47 2.02 -7.73
C MET A 6 9.44 2.92 -8.94
N LYS A 7 8.32 3.55 -9.17
CA LYS A 7 8.13 4.45 -10.28
C LYS A 7 7.67 5.79 -9.77
N ILE A 8 7.72 6.79 -10.63
CA ILE A 8 7.27 8.12 -10.29
C ILE A 8 5.99 8.39 -11.04
N CYS A 9 4.96 8.81 -10.33
CA CYS A 9 3.70 9.16 -10.96
C CYS A 9 3.91 10.40 -11.81
N ARG A 10 3.57 10.31 -13.08
CA ARG A 10 3.79 11.41 -14.01
C ARG A 10 2.93 12.61 -13.72
N LYS A 11 1.81 12.38 -13.04
CA LYS A 11 0.87 13.47 -12.80
C LYS A 11 1.23 14.29 -11.58
N CYS A 12 1.73 13.67 -10.53
CA CYS A 12 1.97 14.39 -9.29
C CYS A 12 3.41 14.29 -8.82
N GLY A 13 4.24 13.46 -9.46
CA GLY A 13 5.64 13.35 -9.10
C GLY A 13 5.94 12.53 -7.87
N ARG A 14 4.94 11.92 -7.27
CA ARG A 14 5.15 11.09 -6.09
C ARG A 14 5.66 9.72 -6.48
N MET A 15 6.43 9.11 -5.60
CA MET A 15 6.90 7.76 -5.85
C MET A 15 5.79 6.77 -5.59
N VAL A 16 5.65 5.82 -6.50
CA VAL A 16 4.61 4.82 -6.43
C VAL A 16 5.20 3.45 -6.69
N ASP A 17 4.43 2.44 -6.38
CA ASP A 17 4.81 1.06 -6.63
C ASP A 17 3.59 0.36 -7.19
N ILE A 18 3.78 -0.85 -7.69
CA ILE A 18 2.69 -1.61 -8.30
C ILE A 18 2.54 -2.92 -7.57
N ILE A 19 1.33 -3.18 -7.12
CA ILE A 19 1.00 -4.44 -6.45
C ILE A 19 0.11 -5.25 -7.38
N THR A 20 0.45 -6.51 -7.57
CA THR A 20 -0.32 -7.39 -8.42
C THR A 20 -1.41 -8.08 -7.62
N LEU A 21 -2.65 -7.94 -8.10
CA LEU A 21 -3.80 -8.59 -7.50
C LEU A 21 -4.22 -9.72 -8.41
N GLY A 22 -3.94 -10.95 -8.01
CA GLY A 22 -4.28 -12.08 -8.83
C GLY A 22 -3.42 -12.12 -10.08
N ILE A 23 -3.99 -12.58 -11.17
CA ILE A 23 -3.21 -12.82 -12.38
C ILE A 23 -3.21 -11.62 -13.31
N TYR A 24 -4.34 -10.94 -13.39
CA TYR A 24 -4.48 -9.90 -14.41
C TYR A 24 -4.62 -8.49 -13.89
N ARG A 25 -4.69 -8.31 -12.59
CA ARG A 25 -4.97 -6.99 -12.06
C ARG A 25 -3.75 -6.43 -11.37
N LYS A 26 -3.54 -5.14 -11.56
CA LYS A 26 -2.46 -4.44 -10.89
C LYS A 26 -3.01 -3.15 -10.32
N VAL A 27 -2.48 -2.79 -9.16
CA VAL A 27 -2.89 -1.57 -8.48
C VAL A 27 -1.67 -0.73 -8.22
N VAL A 28 -1.76 0.55 -8.55
CA VAL A 28 -0.69 1.49 -8.25
C VAL A 28 -0.92 2.02 -6.85
N VAL A 29 0.10 1.92 -6.01
CA VAL A 29 0.01 2.36 -4.62
C VAL A 29 1.15 3.32 -4.34
N ASP A 30 1.01 4.11 -3.28
CA ASP A 30 2.12 4.95 -2.85
C ASP A 30 3.27 4.04 -2.41
N ALA A 31 4.50 4.45 -2.73
CA ALA A 31 5.66 3.62 -2.45
C ALA A 31 5.95 3.50 -0.95
N VAL A 32 5.50 4.46 -0.16
CA VAL A 32 5.75 4.43 1.28
C VAL A 32 4.62 3.69 1.96
N PRO A 33 4.93 2.59 2.66
CA PRO A 33 3.88 1.84 3.35
C PRO A 33 3.42 2.54 4.61
N TYR A 34 2.22 2.16 5.04
CA TYR A 34 1.69 2.57 6.33
C TYR A 34 1.83 1.40 7.29
N TYR A 35 2.07 1.71 8.55
CA TYR A 35 2.06 0.66 9.57
C TYR A 35 0.66 0.60 10.14
N VAL A 36 0.05 -0.56 10.06
CA VAL A 36 -1.35 -0.71 10.43
C VAL A 36 -1.53 -1.89 11.36
N ALA A 37 -2.54 -1.82 12.19
CA ALA A 37 -2.92 -2.91 13.08
C ALA A 37 -4.27 -3.43 12.64
N PRO A 38 -4.46 -4.76 12.59
CA PRO A 38 -5.74 -5.31 12.17
C PRO A 38 -6.88 -4.78 13.01
N ASP A 39 -7.95 -4.35 12.34
CA ASP A 39 -9.08 -3.75 13.01
C ASP A 39 -10.30 -3.92 12.11
N PRO A 40 -11.33 -4.66 12.58
CA PRO A 40 -12.50 -4.89 11.74
C PRO A 40 -13.27 -3.62 11.37
N GLU A 41 -13.04 -2.55 12.12
CA GLU A 41 -13.69 -1.29 11.80
C GLU A 41 -12.74 -0.31 11.12
N GLY A 42 -11.58 -0.79 10.70
CA GLY A 42 -10.60 0.07 10.07
C GLY A 42 -10.83 0.22 8.58
N GLU A 43 -9.85 0.86 7.95
CA GLU A 43 -9.88 1.05 6.50
C GLU A 43 -9.27 -0.16 5.81
N GLN A 44 -9.54 -0.26 4.54
CA GLN A 44 -8.98 -1.33 3.75
C GLN A 44 -7.61 -0.93 3.20
N PHE A 45 -6.63 -1.78 3.44
CA PHE A 45 -5.28 -1.59 2.94
C PHE A 45 -4.90 -2.80 2.08
N LEU A 46 -3.78 -2.69 1.37
CA LEU A 46 -3.25 -3.77 0.56
C LEU A 46 -1.89 -4.19 1.10
N ARG A 47 -1.70 -5.49 1.24
CA ARG A 47 -0.39 -6.02 1.55
C ARG A 47 0.42 -6.13 0.27
N ILE A 48 1.74 -6.22 0.44
CA ILE A 48 2.63 -6.28 -0.73
C ILE A 48 2.35 -7.51 -1.60
N ASP A 49 1.77 -8.53 -1.04
CA ASP A 49 1.46 -9.73 -1.82
C ASP A 49 0.10 -9.66 -2.50
N GLY A 50 -0.58 -8.53 -2.40
CA GLY A 50 -1.86 -8.33 -3.07
C GLY A 50 -3.08 -8.66 -2.24
N THR A 51 -2.91 -9.19 -1.04
CA THR A 51 -4.07 -9.48 -0.20
C THR A 51 -4.57 -8.21 0.47
N LYS A 52 -5.84 -8.20 0.81
CA LYS A 52 -6.47 -7.06 1.44
C LYS A 52 -6.57 -7.27 2.93
N ILE A 53 -6.46 -6.18 3.67
CA ILE A 53 -6.58 -6.24 5.11
C ILE A 53 -7.35 -5.01 5.58
N GLN A 54 -8.26 -5.23 6.52
CA GLN A 54 -8.96 -4.14 7.16
C GLN A 54 -8.21 -3.81 8.44
N ALA A 55 -7.76 -2.58 8.55
CA ALA A 55 -6.85 -2.23 9.62
C ALA A 55 -6.91 -0.75 9.92
N LYS A 56 -6.28 -0.36 11.02
CA LYS A 56 -6.21 1.00 11.45
C LYS A 56 -4.78 1.48 11.36
N GLU A 57 -4.59 2.64 10.77
CA GLU A 57 -3.24 3.20 10.63
C GLU A 57 -2.71 3.60 11.99
N MET A 58 -1.45 3.24 12.25
CA MET A 58 -0.78 3.60 13.48
C MET A 58 0.28 4.66 13.17
N PRO A 59 0.53 5.55 14.11
CA PRO A 59 1.48 6.64 13.86
C PRO A 59 2.92 6.18 13.71
N PHE A 60 3.25 4.98 14.17
CA PHE A 60 4.59 4.48 14.05
C PHE A 60 4.57 2.97 14.15
N GLU A 61 5.68 2.38 13.76
CA GLU A 61 5.82 0.94 13.83
C GLU A 61 5.91 0.49 15.27
N LYS A 62 5.14 -0.53 15.63
CA LYS A 62 5.25 -1.13 16.94
C LYS A 62 4.73 -2.54 16.87
N GLU A 63 4.83 -3.24 17.97
CA GLU A 63 4.42 -4.63 18.02
C GLU A 63 2.96 -4.76 17.60
N GLY A 64 2.68 -5.74 16.77
CA GLY A 64 1.34 -5.97 16.29
C GLY A 64 0.97 -5.21 15.03
N THR A 65 1.88 -4.38 14.50
CA THR A 65 1.62 -3.66 13.27
C THR A 65 2.31 -4.36 12.11
N GLU A 66 1.84 -4.08 10.90
CA GLU A 66 2.47 -4.60 9.71
C GLU A 66 2.41 -3.53 8.63
N PRO A 67 3.34 -3.57 7.66
CA PRO A 67 3.29 -2.61 6.57
C PRO A 67 2.17 -2.95 5.60
N ALA A 68 1.49 -1.93 5.15
CA ALA A 68 0.42 -2.08 4.16
C ALA A 68 0.36 -0.83 3.33
N TYR A 69 -0.31 -0.91 2.20
CA TYR A 69 -0.32 0.16 1.21
C TYR A 69 -1.73 0.60 0.91
N LYS A 70 -1.86 1.82 0.43
CA LYS A 70 -3.11 2.34 -0.07
C LYS A 70 -2.98 2.62 -1.56
N PRO A 71 -4.07 2.48 -2.31
CA PRO A 71 -4.03 2.87 -3.72
C PRO A 71 -3.60 4.32 -3.86
N HIS A 72 -2.76 4.58 -4.85
CA HIS A 72 -2.24 5.91 -5.07
C HIS A 72 -3.33 6.83 -5.63
N ARG A 73 -3.36 8.03 -5.12
CA ARG A 73 -4.23 9.07 -5.64
C ARG A 73 -3.43 10.32 -5.84
N CYS A 74 -3.54 10.90 -7.01
CA CYS A 74 -2.84 12.14 -7.29
C CYS A 74 -3.56 13.28 -6.57
N PRO A 75 -2.83 14.11 -5.83
CA PRO A 75 -3.46 15.27 -5.23
C PRO A 75 -3.83 16.26 -6.30
N LYS A 76 -4.81 17.04 -6.02
CA LYS A 76 -5.28 18.04 -6.99
C LYS A 76 -4.68 19.39 -6.76
#